data_06a70b087d663f4c22d7db05882ad6ed
#
_entry.id   06a70b087d663f4c22d7db05882ad6ed
#
_cell.length_a   1.000
_cell.length_b   1.000
_cell.length_c   1.000
_cell.angle_alpha   90.00
_cell.angle_beta   90.00
_cell.angle_gamma   90.00
#
_symmetry.space_group_name_H-M   'P 1'
#
loop_
_entity.id
_entity.type
_entity.pdbx_description
1 polymer ?
#
loop_
_entity_poly.entity_id
_entity_poly.type
_entity_poly.pdbx_seq_one_letter_code
_entity_poly.pdbx_strand_id
1 'polypeptide(L)'
;KRGGVSAQDLDRHVLQMVAANQLTNLIKFVEEFNDTAWGKAIDSQTLREAIFNPDKYLKSPSRSTDTDLYLTGALARKAVDDHERVARQIAENYQSKLSPSSEQWLWAHVGYRAGLVWDRNALNYFKRSNPDVMSQEQQEWKVRAALLLEDWNAVLQATNEMSPNVKEDRAWTYWRGRAMAQSGKLVEARQEWIKASSPFSFYG
;
A
#
# COMPACT_ATOMS: atom_id res chain seq x y z
N LYS A 1 -10.07 26.70 -13.20
CA LYS A 1 -8.94 25.80 -13.60
C LYS A 1 -9.30 24.42 -13.10
N ARG A 2 -9.72 23.51 -13.98
CA ARG A 2 -9.83 22.07 -13.65
C ARG A 2 -8.38 21.59 -13.50
N GLY A 3 -7.98 21.21 -12.29
CA GLY A 3 -6.68 20.59 -12.04
C GLY A 3 -6.60 19.30 -12.87
N GLY A 4 -5.68 19.27 -13.83
CA GLY A 4 -5.43 18.06 -14.62
C GLY A 4 -4.86 16.99 -13.69
N VAL A 5 -5.24 15.73 -13.92
CA VAL A 5 -4.66 14.56 -13.22
C VAL A 5 -3.16 14.51 -13.55
N SER A 6 -2.30 14.39 -12.55
CA SER A 6 -0.85 14.33 -12.78
C SER A 6 -0.43 12.94 -13.31
N ALA A 7 0.71 12.86 -13.99
CA ALA A 7 1.29 11.58 -14.41
C ALA A 7 1.48 10.63 -13.23
N GLN A 8 1.92 11.15 -12.08
CA GLN A 8 2.11 10.38 -10.86
C GLN A 8 0.80 9.80 -10.30
N ASP A 9 -0.33 10.52 -10.43
CA ASP A 9 -1.64 10.02 -10.03
C ASP A 9 -2.11 8.89 -10.95
N LEU A 10 -1.80 8.99 -12.25
CA LEU A 10 -2.11 7.94 -13.23
C LEU A 10 -1.28 6.68 -12.96
N ASP A 11 0.03 6.81 -12.69
CA ASP A 11 0.90 5.70 -12.32
C ASP A 11 0.39 5.02 -11.03
N ARG A 12 0.03 5.81 -10.02
CA ARG A 12 -0.54 5.29 -8.77
C ARG A 12 -1.84 4.53 -9.03
N HIS A 13 -2.70 5.02 -9.92
CA HIS A 13 -3.94 4.35 -10.28
C HIS A 13 -3.68 3.01 -10.98
N VAL A 14 -2.73 2.95 -11.91
CA VAL A 14 -2.26 1.70 -12.53
C VAL A 14 -1.80 0.71 -11.48
N LEU A 15 -0.96 1.13 -10.53
CA LEU A 15 -0.47 0.26 -9.45
C LEU A 15 -1.59 -0.22 -8.52
N GLN A 16 -2.61 0.61 -8.25
CA GLN A 16 -3.79 0.20 -7.49
C GLN A 16 -4.59 -0.87 -8.23
N MET A 17 -4.77 -0.74 -9.56
CA MET A 17 -5.41 -1.78 -10.37
C MET A 17 -4.62 -3.09 -10.38
N VAL A 18 -3.27 -3.01 -10.41
CA VAL A 18 -2.39 -4.18 -10.28
C VAL A 18 -2.62 -4.86 -8.93
N ALA A 19 -2.60 -4.10 -7.83
CA ALA A 19 -2.80 -4.60 -6.48
C ALA A 19 -4.18 -5.26 -6.30
N ALA A 20 -5.22 -4.68 -6.90
CA ALA A 20 -6.60 -5.18 -6.90
C ALA A 20 -6.85 -6.32 -7.91
N ASN A 21 -5.83 -6.76 -8.65
CA ASN A 21 -5.94 -7.76 -9.72
C ASN A 21 -6.95 -7.40 -10.85
N GLN A 22 -7.15 -6.10 -11.11
CA GLN A 22 -8.07 -5.58 -12.12
C GLN A 22 -7.39 -5.43 -13.48
N LEU A 23 -6.72 -6.48 -13.96
CA LEU A 23 -5.79 -6.39 -15.09
C LEU A 23 -6.45 -6.06 -16.43
N THR A 24 -7.68 -6.53 -16.66
CA THR A 24 -8.43 -6.20 -17.87
C THR A 24 -8.81 -4.71 -17.90
N ASN A 25 -9.24 -4.18 -16.76
CA ASN A 25 -9.60 -2.77 -16.62
C ASN A 25 -8.35 -1.87 -16.74
N LEU A 26 -7.21 -2.33 -16.20
CA LEU A 26 -5.94 -1.63 -16.32
C LEU A 26 -5.55 -1.38 -17.78
N ILE A 27 -5.65 -2.39 -18.63
CA ILE A 27 -5.29 -2.25 -20.03
C ILE A 27 -6.22 -1.26 -20.75
N LYS A 28 -7.53 -1.36 -20.51
CA LYS A 28 -8.51 -0.39 -21.05
C LYS A 28 -8.22 1.02 -20.57
N PHE A 29 -7.92 1.18 -19.27
CA PHE A 29 -7.58 2.46 -18.69
C PHE A 29 -6.36 3.10 -19.40
N VAL A 30 -5.28 2.35 -19.62
CA VAL A 30 -4.10 2.85 -20.32
C VAL A 30 -4.45 3.25 -21.77
N GLU A 31 -5.27 2.45 -22.46
CA GLU A 31 -5.74 2.72 -23.81
C GLU A 31 -6.58 4.01 -23.90
N GLU A 32 -7.41 4.33 -22.90
CA GLU A 32 -8.21 5.56 -22.84
C GLU A 32 -7.33 6.83 -22.74
N PHE A 33 -6.11 6.71 -22.22
CA PHE A 33 -5.18 7.82 -22.06
C PHE A 33 -4.13 7.93 -23.18
N ASN A 34 -4.19 7.10 -24.23
CA ASN A 34 -3.18 7.02 -25.29
C ASN A 34 -2.87 8.38 -25.99
N ASP A 35 -3.85 9.28 -26.07
CA ASP A 35 -3.67 10.60 -26.69
C ASP A 35 -3.03 11.64 -25.77
N THR A 36 -2.90 11.34 -24.48
CA THR A 36 -2.25 12.22 -23.49
C THR A 36 -0.74 12.10 -23.54
N ALA A 37 -0.02 13.08 -22.98
CA ALA A 37 1.43 13.02 -22.85
C ALA A 37 1.87 11.79 -22.02
N TRP A 38 1.13 11.45 -20.96
CA TRP A 38 1.37 10.27 -20.12
C TRP A 38 1.18 8.98 -20.92
N GLY A 39 0.06 8.80 -21.60
CA GLY A 39 -0.22 7.58 -22.36
C GLY A 39 0.78 7.35 -23.50
N LYS A 40 1.24 8.43 -24.16
CA LYS A 40 2.28 8.36 -25.20
C LYS A 40 3.65 7.96 -24.65
N ALA A 41 3.92 8.21 -23.36
CA ALA A 41 5.13 7.78 -22.68
C ALA A 41 5.07 6.28 -22.25
N ILE A 42 3.85 5.70 -22.13
CA ILE A 42 3.67 4.31 -21.73
C ILE A 42 3.83 3.38 -22.94
N ASP A 43 4.83 2.50 -22.88
CA ASP A 43 4.90 1.34 -23.79
C ASP A 43 3.94 0.26 -23.29
N SER A 44 2.75 0.19 -23.89
CA SER A 44 1.71 -0.77 -23.55
C SER A 44 2.16 -2.23 -23.68
N GLN A 45 3.09 -2.54 -24.58
CA GLN A 45 3.62 -3.90 -24.72
C GLN A 45 4.51 -4.27 -23.54
N THR A 46 5.43 -3.39 -23.15
CA THR A 46 6.30 -3.57 -21.99
C THR A 46 5.49 -3.62 -20.69
N LEU A 47 4.48 -2.76 -20.54
CA LEU A 47 3.58 -2.80 -19.38
C LEU A 47 2.83 -4.14 -19.31
N ARG A 48 2.28 -4.63 -20.43
CA ARG A 48 1.64 -5.95 -20.49
C ARG A 48 2.62 -7.06 -20.10
N GLU A 49 3.85 -7.05 -20.61
CA GLU A 49 4.85 -8.07 -20.27
C GLU A 49 5.18 -8.01 -18.77
N ALA A 50 5.42 -6.84 -18.21
CA ALA A 50 5.71 -6.66 -16.79
C ALA A 50 4.61 -7.20 -15.88
N ILE A 51 3.33 -6.99 -16.26
CA ILE A 51 2.18 -7.34 -15.42
C ILE A 51 1.70 -8.78 -15.63
N PHE A 52 1.68 -9.29 -16.86
CA PHE A 52 1.17 -10.63 -17.16
C PHE A 52 2.26 -11.71 -17.16
N ASN A 53 3.52 -11.33 -17.38
CA ASN A 53 4.68 -12.23 -17.40
C ASN A 53 5.83 -11.68 -16.54
N PRO A 54 5.60 -11.38 -15.24
CA PRO A 54 6.57 -10.68 -14.40
C PRO A 54 7.90 -11.42 -14.28
N ASP A 55 7.91 -12.76 -14.28
CA ASP A 55 9.15 -13.55 -14.25
C ASP A 55 10.02 -13.35 -15.49
N LYS A 56 9.39 -13.23 -16.66
CA LYS A 56 10.11 -12.96 -17.91
C LYS A 56 10.66 -11.54 -17.89
N TYR A 57 9.84 -10.56 -17.54
CA TYR A 57 10.24 -9.15 -17.47
C TYR A 57 11.39 -8.94 -16.47
N LEU A 58 11.32 -9.51 -15.27
CA LEU A 58 12.35 -9.33 -14.23
C LEU A 58 13.69 -9.98 -14.55
N LYS A 59 13.76 -10.94 -15.49
CA LYS A 59 15.05 -11.47 -15.99
C LYS A 59 15.82 -10.46 -16.84
N SER A 60 15.13 -9.61 -17.58
CA SER A 60 15.72 -8.58 -18.43
C SER A 60 14.82 -7.33 -18.44
N PRO A 61 14.77 -6.56 -17.32
CA PRO A 61 13.93 -5.37 -17.24
C PRO A 61 14.28 -4.38 -18.35
N SER A 62 13.26 -3.77 -18.94
CA SER A 62 13.45 -2.71 -19.93
C SER A 62 14.31 -1.59 -19.35
N ARG A 63 15.18 -1.00 -20.18
CA ARG A 63 16.01 0.16 -19.82
C ARG A 63 15.39 1.49 -20.25
N SER A 64 14.08 1.51 -20.55
CA SER A 64 13.41 2.74 -20.93
C SER A 64 13.22 3.68 -19.72
N THR A 65 12.92 4.93 -20.00
CA THR A 65 12.75 5.99 -18.99
C THR A 65 11.62 5.74 -17.99
N ASP A 66 10.65 4.89 -18.34
CA ASP A 66 9.50 4.52 -17.49
C ASP A 66 9.68 3.18 -16.74
N THR A 67 10.93 2.81 -16.51
CA THR A 67 11.30 1.54 -15.84
C THR A 67 10.69 1.41 -14.45
N ASP A 68 10.42 2.51 -13.77
CA ASP A 68 9.91 2.54 -12.39
C ASP A 68 8.51 1.93 -12.29
N LEU A 69 7.55 2.36 -13.12
CA LEU A 69 6.18 1.83 -13.13
C LEU A 69 6.15 0.34 -13.49
N TYR A 70 6.86 -0.06 -14.53
CA TYR A 70 6.86 -1.46 -15.00
C TYR A 70 7.52 -2.38 -13.97
N LEU A 71 8.64 -1.95 -13.39
CA LEU A 71 9.35 -2.71 -12.37
C LEU A 71 8.50 -2.87 -11.11
N THR A 72 7.89 -1.78 -10.65
CA THR A 72 6.98 -1.78 -9.49
C THR A 72 5.79 -2.69 -9.73
N GLY A 73 5.17 -2.61 -10.90
CA GLY A 73 4.04 -3.45 -11.28
C GLY A 73 4.42 -4.94 -11.35
N ALA A 74 5.57 -5.28 -11.93
CA ALA A 74 6.05 -6.66 -11.99
C ALA A 74 6.33 -7.24 -10.61
N LEU A 75 7.00 -6.49 -9.74
CA LEU A 75 7.27 -6.90 -8.35
C LEU A 75 5.98 -7.04 -7.54
N ALA A 76 5.03 -6.12 -7.72
CA ALA A 76 3.72 -6.19 -7.06
C ALA A 76 2.95 -7.46 -7.47
N ARG A 77 2.99 -7.82 -8.75
CA ARG A 77 2.39 -9.09 -9.23
C ARG A 77 3.04 -10.31 -8.59
N LYS A 78 4.37 -10.32 -8.49
CA LYS A 78 5.11 -11.42 -7.85
C LYS A 78 4.84 -11.51 -6.36
N ALA A 79 4.62 -10.40 -5.67
CA ALA A 79 4.31 -10.39 -4.25
C ALA A 79 2.96 -11.07 -3.89
N VAL A 80 2.07 -11.25 -4.87
CA VAL A 80 0.83 -12.02 -4.69
C VAL A 80 1.13 -13.49 -4.39
N ASP A 81 2.14 -14.04 -5.06
CA ASP A 81 2.50 -15.46 -4.95
C ASP A 81 3.57 -15.70 -3.88
N ASP A 82 4.55 -14.77 -3.76
CA ASP A 82 5.71 -14.94 -2.88
C ASP A 82 6.22 -13.56 -2.39
N HIS A 83 5.56 -13.02 -1.38
CA HIS A 83 5.89 -11.71 -0.80
C HIS A 83 7.28 -11.69 -0.14
N GLU A 84 7.73 -12.80 0.48
CA GLU A 84 9.04 -12.88 1.11
C GLU A 84 10.17 -12.78 0.08
N ARG A 85 10.05 -13.51 -1.03
CA ARG A 85 11.01 -13.44 -2.12
C ARG A 85 11.09 -12.04 -2.70
N VAL A 86 9.93 -11.40 -2.90
CA VAL A 86 9.89 -10.02 -3.41
C VAL A 86 10.52 -9.06 -2.42
N ALA A 87 10.27 -9.19 -1.11
CA ALA A 87 10.92 -8.38 -0.09
C ALA A 87 12.46 -8.45 -0.18
N ARG A 88 13.01 -9.67 -0.33
CA ARG A 88 14.46 -9.86 -0.53
C ARG A 88 14.94 -9.22 -1.84
N GLN A 89 14.22 -9.42 -2.94
CA GLN A 89 14.58 -8.84 -4.24
C GLN A 89 14.57 -7.31 -4.23
N ILE A 90 13.61 -6.68 -3.56
CA ILE A 90 13.60 -5.21 -3.39
C ILE A 90 14.89 -4.77 -2.69
N ALA A 91 15.20 -5.36 -1.53
CA ALA A 91 16.33 -4.96 -0.71
C ALA A 91 17.69 -5.18 -1.40
N GLU A 92 17.85 -6.30 -2.13
CA GLU A 92 19.13 -6.73 -2.68
C GLU A 92 19.38 -6.21 -4.11
N ASN A 93 18.32 -6.10 -4.92
CA ASN A 93 18.51 -5.93 -6.37
C ASN A 93 17.83 -4.70 -6.98
N TYR A 94 16.77 -4.18 -6.33
CA TYR A 94 15.90 -3.18 -6.97
C TYR A 94 15.78 -1.86 -6.23
N GLN A 95 16.21 -1.76 -4.98
CA GLN A 95 16.07 -0.54 -4.18
C GLN A 95 16.66 0.69 -4.91
N SER A 96 17.84 0.56 -5.49
CA SER A 96 18.50 1.65 -6.22
C SER A 96 17.90 1.96 -7.61
N LYS A 97 16.95 1.14 -8.07
CA LYS A 97 16.29 1.27 -9.38
C LYS A 97 14.87 1.79 -9.29
N LEU A 98 14.32 1.86 -8.08
CA LEU A 98 12.98 2.36 -7.80
C LEU A 98 13.05 3.81 -7.34
N SER A 99 12.07 4.60 -7.74
CA SER A 99 11.88 5.90 -7.10
C SER A 99 11.49 5.72 -5.63
N PRO A 100 11.76 6.71 -4.76
CA PRO A 100 11.37 6.63 -3.35
C PRO A 100 9.87 6.38 -3.14
N SER A 101 9.01 6.94 -4.00
CA SER A 101 7.56 6.75 -3.91
C SER A 101 7.15 5.32 -4.30
N SER A 102 7.75 4.77 -5.34
CA SER A 102 7.48 3.39 -5.79
C SER A 102 8.01 2.36 -4.81
N GLU A 103 9.20 2.59 -4.25
CA GLU A 103 9.75 1.73 -3.20
C GLU A 103 8.82 1.69 -1.99
N GLN A 104 8.38 2.84 -1.49
CA GLN A 104 7.49 2.92 -0.33
C GLN A 104 6.13 2.27 -0.62
N TRP A 105 5.55 2.52 -1.79
CA TRP A 105 4.30 1.88 -2.20
C TRP A 105 4.45 0.36 -2.28
N LEU A 106 5.55 -0.13 -2.81
CA LEU A 106 5.82 -1.56 -2.95
C LEU A 106 6.00 -2.23 -1.58
N TRP A 107 6.66 -1.56 -0.63
CA TRP A 107 6.75 -2.05 0.75
C TRP A 107 5.39 -2.12 1.45
N ALA A 108 4.50 -1.14 1.22
CA ALA A 108 3.12 -1.22 1.69
C ALA A 108 2.37 -2.42 1.09
N HIS A 109 2.56 -2.66 -0.20
CA HIS A 109 1.93 -3.79 -0.89
C HIS A 109 2.46 -5.14 -0.40
N VAL A 110 3.78 -5.29 -0.23
CA VAL A 110 4.40 -6.50 0.35
C VAL A 110 3.91 -6.72 1.78
N GLY A 111 3.86 -5.67 2.60
CA GLY A 111 3.31 -5.73 3.96
C GLY A 111 1.84 -6.18 3.98
N TYR A 112 1.04 -5.67 3.05
CA TYR A 112 -0.35 -6.09 2.89
C TYR A 112 -0.48 -7.56 2.51
N ARG A 113 0.30 -8.04 1.53
CA ARG A 113 0.29 -9.46 1.11
C ARG A 113 0.72 -10.38 2.25
N ALA A 114 1.76 -10.00 2.98
CA ALA A 114 2.21 -10.69 4.19
C ALA A 114 1.13 -10.72 5.29
N GLY A 115 0.45 -9.57 5.50
CA GLY A 115 -0.64 -9.46 6.46
C GLY A 115 -1.79 -10.42 6.17
N LEU A 116 -2.21 -10.53 4.91
CA LEU A 116 -3.30 -11.43 4.49
C LEU A 116 -3.07 -12.91 4.85
N VAL A 117 -1.82 -13.33 4.97
CA VAL A 117 -1.44 -14.70 5.37
C VAL A 117 -0.91 -14.77 6.81
N TRP A 118 -1.11 -13.71 7.60
CA TRP A 118 -0.70 -13.60 8.99
C TRP A 118 0.81 -13.79 9.22
N ASP A 119 1.64 -13.41 8.23
CA ASP A 119 3.09 -13.41 8.39
C ASP A 119 3.51 -12.38 9.45
N ARG A 120 4.26 -12.83 10.43
CA ARG A 120 4.76 -11.99 11.52
C ARG A 120 5.72 -10.88 11.06
N ASN A 121 6.30 -11.02 9.84
CA ASN A 121 7.14 -9.99 9.22
C ASN A 121 6.34 -8.85 8.59
N ALA A 122 5.01 -8.96 8.45
CA ALA A 122 4.18 -7.96 7.79
C ALA A 122 4.40 -6.55 8.35
N LEU A 123 4.48 -6.41 9.68
CA LEU A 123 4.73 -5.12 10.32
C LEU A 123 6.09 -4.52 9.92
N ASN A 124 7.13 -5.34 9.78
CA ASN A 124 8.47 -4.88 9.38
C ASN A 124 8.47 -4.33 7.94
N TYR A 125 7.68 -4.94 7.05
CA TYR A 125 7.50 -4.44 5.69
C TYR A 125 6.74 -3.11 5.69
N PHE A 126 5.64 -3.00 6.43
CA PHE A 126 4.90 -1.75 6.57
C PHE A 126 5.73 -0.61 7.17
N LYS A 127 6.64 -0.88 8.11
CA LYS A 127 7.55 0.13 8.70
C LYS A 127 8.50 0.77 7.67
N ARG A 128 8.70 0.15 6.51
CA ARG A 128 9.51 0.69 5.39
C ARG A 128 8.71 1.56 4.43
N SER A 129 7.43 1.76 4.69
CA SER A 129 6.51 2.54 3.85
C SER A 129 5.99 3.77 4.60
N ASN A 130 5.64 4.80 3.83
CA ASN A 130 4.96 5.99 4.35
C ASN A 130 3.43 5.76 4.35
N PRO A 131 2.70 6.15 5.41
CA PRO A 131 1.24 6.11 5.45
C PRO A 131 0.54 6.81 4.28
N ASP A 132 1.12 7.89 3.74
CA ASP A 132 0.55 8.68 2.64
C ASP A 132 0.43 7.92 1.31
N VAL A 133 1.22 6.85 1.13
CA VAL A 133 1.14 6.01 -0.07
C VAL A 133 0.24 4.79 0.13
N MET A 134 -0.22 4.54 1.36
CA MET A 134 -1.04 3.39 1.71
C MET A 134 -2.51 3.63 1.35
N SER A 135 -3.17 2.60 0.81
CA SER A 135 -4.63 2.57 0.75
C SER A 135 -5.22 2.44 2.16
N GLN A 136 -6.51 2.75 2.31
CA GLN A 136 -7.23 2.53 3.56
C GLN A 136 -7.05 1.10 4.07
N GLU A 137 -7.22 0.11 3.23
CA GLU A 137 -7.09 -1.30 3.58
C GLU A 137 -5.67 -1.65 4.05
N GLN A 138 -4.63 -1.08 3.42
CA GLN A 138 -3.25 -1.27 3.85
C GLN A 138 -2.98 -0.64 5.22
N GLN A 139 -3.55 0.54 5.52
CA GLN A 139 -3.47 1.17 6.83
C GLN A 139 -4.11 0.27 7.91
N GLU A 140 -5.27 -0.29 7.62
CA GLU A 140 -5.96 -1.23 8.52
C GLU A 140 -5.13 -2.50 8.76
N TRP A 141 -4.53 -3.07 7.71
CA TRP A 141 -3.68 -4.26 7.84
C TRP A 141 -2.37 -3.98 8.58
N LYS A 142 -1.82 -2.77 8.50
CA LYS A 142 -0.69 -2.34 9.34
C LYS A 142 -1.03 -2.43 10.84
N VAL A 143 -2.24 -1.99 11.22
CA VAL A 143 -2.70 -2.13 12.62
C VAL A 143 -2.87 -3.60 13.00
N ARG A 144 -3.51 -4.43 12.13
CA ARG A 144 -3.67 -5.87 12.39
C ARG A 144 -2.31 -6.57 12.53
N ALA A 145 -1.31 -6.20 11.72
CA ALA A 145 0.05 -6.73 11.83
C ALA A 145 0.72 -6.35 13.16
N ALA A 146 0.49 -5.14 13.65
CA ALA A 146 0.97 -4.71 14.97
C ALA A 146 0.26 -5.45 16.11
N LEU A 147 -1.05 -5.67 15.99
CA LEU A 147 -1.85 -6.43 16.95
C LEU A 147 -1.42 -7.91 17.01
N LEU A 148 -1.10 -8.52 15.86
CA LEU A 148 -0.59 -9.90 15.80
C LEU A 148 0.68 -10.10 16.63
N LEU A 149 1.51 -9.06 16.75
CA LEU A 149 2.75 -9.07 17.50
C LEU A 149 2.59 -8.55 18.95
N GLU A 150 1.39 -8.09 19.31
CA GLU A 150 1.12 -7.38 20.58
C GLU A 150 2.03 -6.15 20.77
N ASP A 151 2.54 -5.56 19.66
CA ASP A 151 3.35 -4.34 19.69
C ASP A 151 2.43 -3.11 19.88
N TRP A 152 2.08 -2.83 21.13
CA TRP A 152 1.14 -1.76 21.48
C TRP A 152 1.62 -0.38 21.07
N ASN A 153 2.93 -0.14 21.04
CA ASN A 153 3.49 1.10 20.53
C ASN A 153 3.24 1.23 19.02
N ALA A 154 3.45 0.16 18.27
CA ALA A 154 3.16 0.14 16.84
C ALA A 154 1.65 0.23 16.56
N VAL A 155 0.79 -0.37 17.39
CA VAL A 155 -0.68 -0.20 17.30
C VAL A 155 -1.06 1.27 17.47
N LEU A 156 -0.53 1.93 18.51
CA LEU A 156 -0.80 3.35 18.76
C LEU A 156 -0.30 4.22 17.61
N GLN A 157 0.91 3.98 17.14
CA GLN A 157 1.47 4.70 16.01
C GLN A 157 0.61 4.51 14.76
N ALA A 158 0.36 3.26 14.36
CA ALA A 158 -0.38 2.94 13.14
C ALA A 158 -1.80 3.51 13.15
N THR A 159 -2.52 3.44 14.29
CA THR A 159 -3.86 4.04 14.42
C THR A 159 -3.83 5.58 14.38
N ASN A 160 -2.77 6.22 14.84
CA ASN A 160 -2.62 7.67 14.74
C ASN A 160 -2.29 8.16 13.33
N GLU A 161 -1.59 7.33 12.56
CA GLU A 161 -1.19 7.60 11.18
C GLU A 161 -2.31 7.35 10.15
N MET A 162 -3.41 6.72 10.55
CA MET A 162 -4.56 6.50 9.66
C MET A 162 -5.12 7.80 9.10
N SER A 163 -5.62 7.76 7.89
CA SER A 163 -6.38 8.85 7.29
C SER A 163 -7.64 9.16 8.13
N PRO A 164 -8.09 10.42 8.18
CA PRO A 164 -9.15 10.85 9.11
C PRO A 164 -10.43 10.02 9.01
N ASN A 165 -10.87 9.69 7.81
CA ASN A 165 -12.07 8.90 7.57
C ASN A 165 -11.99 7.45 8.08
N VAL A 166 -10.78 6.88 8.16
CA VAL A 166 -10.55 5.52 8.69
C VAL A 166 -10.31 5.55 10.18
N LYS A 167 -9.57 6.56 10.65
CA LYS A 167 -9.14 6.73 12.05
C LYS A 167 -10.29 6.78 13.03
N GLU A 168 -11.42 7.36 12.60
CA GLU A 168 -12.61 7.54 13.45
C GLU A 168 -13.54 6.31 13.44
N ASP A 169 -13.20 5.25 12.69
CA ASP A 169 -13.92 3.98 12.80
C ASP A 169 -13.82 3.43 14.22
N ARG A 170 -14.94 2.87 14.70
CA ARG A 170 -15.10 2.39 16.09
C ARG A 170 -14.07 1.32 16.46
N ALA A 171 -13.76 0.43 15.52
CA ALA A 171 -12.80 -0.62 15.77
C ALA A 171 -11.40 -0.04 16.03
N TRP A 172 -10.97 0.93 15.21
CA TRP A 172 -9.64 1.54 15.36
C TRP A 172 -9.58 2.49 16.57
N THR A 173 -10.65 3.20 16.85
CA THR A 173 -10.81 4.00 18.08
C THR A 173 -10.70 3.10 19.33
N TYR A 174 -11.34 1.93 19.34
CA TYR A 174 -11.21 0.95 20.42
C TYR A 174 -9.77 0.45 20.59
N TRP A 175 -9.12 0.03 19.50
CA TRP A 175 -7.75 -0.51 19.56
C TRP A 175 -6.72 0.56 19.94
N ARG A 176 -6.92 1.82 19.51
CA ARG A 176 -6.12 2.97 19.96
C ARG A 176 -6.24 3.17 21.47
N GLY A 177 -7.45 3.13 22.00
CA GLY A 177 -7.68 3.16 23.45
C GLY A 177 -6.99 2.02 24.19
N ARG A 178 -7.04 0.77 23.64
CA ARG A 178 -6.32 -0.38 24.22
C ARG A 178 -4.80 -0.15 24.24
N ALA A 179 -4.22 0.36 23.16
CA ALA A 179 -2.80 0.65 23.07
C ALA A 179 -2.39 1.78 24.05
N MET A 180 -3.21 2.80 24.22
CA MET A 180 -3.01 3.86 25.24
C MET A 180 -3.01 3.28 26.67
N ALA A 181 -3.97 2.40 26.97
CA ALA A 181 -4.03 1.76 28.30
C ALA A 181 -2.79 0.91 28.60
N GLN A 182 -2.30 0.16 27.63
CA GLN A 182 -1.08 -0.63 27.76
C GLN A 182 0.19 0.25 27.96
N SER A 183 0.12 1.50 27.48
CA SER A 183 1.18 2.52 27.68
C SER A 183 0.98 3.35 28.97
N GLY A 184 0.04 2.98 29.86
CA GLY A 184 -0.24 3.66 31.12
C GLY A 184 -1.09 4.93 30.99
N LYS A 185 -1.57 5.30 29.78
CA LYS A 185 -2.39 6.48 29.48
C LYS A 185 -3.88 6.18 29.67
N LEU A 186 -4.28 5.87 30.92
CA LEU A 186 -5.62 5.37 31.24
C LEU A 186 -6.72 6.42 31.03
N VAL A 187 -6.43 7.69 31.26
CA VAL A 187 -7.40 8.78 31.07
C VAL A 187 -7.75 8.94 29.60
N GLU A 188 -6.72 9.01 28.75
CA GLU A 188 -6.87 9.12 27.29
C GLU A 188 -7.53 7.85 26.70
N ALA A 189 -7.15 6.69 27.19
CA ALA A 189 -7.76 5.41 26.79
C ALA A 189 -9.28 5.41 27.07
N ARG A 190 -9.70 5.89 28.25
CA ARG A 190 -11.12 6.00 28.60
C ARG A 190 -11.87 6.94 27.65
N GLN A 191 -11.27 8.05 27.27
CA GLN A 191 -11.86 8.98 26.29
C GLN A 191 -12.08 8.32 24.93
N GLU A 192 -11.11 7.58 24.42
CA GLU A 192 -11.25 6.83 23.17
C GLU A 192 -12.36 5.77 23.24
N TRP A 193 -12.47 5.03 24.35
CA TRP A 193 -13.54 4.05 24.52
C TRP A 193 -14.94 4.68 24.63
N ILE A 194 -15.06 5.86 25.24
CA ILE A 194 -16.32 6.62 25.25
C ILE A 194 -16.73 6.99 23.82
N LYS A 195 -15.79 7.47 22.99
CA LYS A 195 -16.05 7.75 21.55
C LYS A 195 -16.51 6.48 20.83
N ALA A 196 -15.77 5.35 21.01
CA ALA A 196 -16.09 4.08 20.36
C ALA A 196 -17.47 3.53 20.77
N SER A 197 -17.96 3.84 22.00
CA SER A 197 -19.24 3.36 22.52
C SER A 197 -20.44 4.26 22.21
N SER A 198 -20.22 5.48 21.67
CA SER A 198 -21.29 6.44 21.40
C SER A 198 -22.24 5.92 20.31
N PRO A 199 -23.56 5.84 20.57
CA PRO A 199 -24.54 5.39 19.58
C PRO A 199 -24.71 6.35 18.40
N PHE A 200 -24.30 7.62 18.55
CA PHE A 200 -24.47 8.67 17.53
C PHE A 200 -23.37 8.74 16.47
N SER A 201 -22.31 7.93 16.57
CA SER A 201 -21.27 7.89 15.54
C SER A 201 -21.67 7.10 14.29
N PHE A 202 -22.89 6.55 14.22
CA PHE A 202 -23.32 5.69 13.11
C PHE A 202 -24.16 6.39 12.04
N TYR A 203 -24.73 7.56 12.34
CA TYR A 203 -25.55 8.36 11.41
C TYR A 203 -25.37 9.86 11.73
N GLY A 204 -24.35 10.46 11.15
CA GLY A 204 -24.21 11.90 11.06
C GLY A 204 -24.03 12.28 9.60
#